data_5a635de53c69a408eb42a0c6c7341902
#
_entry.id   5a635de53c69a408eb42a0c6c7341902
#
_cell.length_a   1.000
_cell.length_b   1.000
_cell.length_c   1.000
_cell.angle_alpha   90.00
_cell.angle_beta   90.00
_cell.angle_gamma   90.00
#
_symmetry.space_group_name_H-M   'P 1'
#
loop_
_entity.id
_entity.type
_entity.pdbx_description
1 polymer ?
#
loop_
_entity_poly.entity_id
_entity_poly.type
_entity_poly.pdbx_seq_one_letter_code
_entity_poly.pdbx_strand_id
1 'polypeptide(L)'
;WQKDIKEMMAEISVSVECEQGTTVKLDKFICYSTALDMGKNELETFVNKELEAAETDGGLYLEKYQKEYMESFWKIADVEIKGNEAVQQGIHFNLYHIIQAAGRDGHTGMGAKGLSGEGYEGHYFWDTEMYVLPVLIYTEPEVAKKLLDYRYGTLDQARERARILGHMKGALYPWRTINGAEASTYYPLGTAQYHINADIAYALSLYLQVSGDVEYLKEK
;
A
#
# COMPACT_ATOMS: atom_id res chain seq x y z
N TRP A 1 -26.39 -3.23 -22.57
CA TRP A 1 -25.77 -2.49 -21.46
C TRP A 1 -25.93 -0.98 -21.72
N GLN A 2 -26.03 -0.22 -20.63
CA GLN A 2 -26.11 1.24 -20.66
C GLN A 2 -24.96 1.81 -19.83
N LYS A 3 -24.39 2.93 -20.30
CA LYS A 3 -23.33 3.68 -19.61
C LYS A 3 -23.86 5.08 -19.30
N ASP A 4 -23.83 5.47 -18.03
CA ASP A 4 -24.15 6.81 -17.56
C ASP A 4 -22.97 7.38 -16.78
N ILE A 5 -22.53 8.58 -17.10
CA ILE A 5 -21.44 9.28 -16.45
C ILE A 5 -21.96 10.62 -15.95
N LYS A 6 -21.97 10.81 -14.65
CA LYS A 6 -22.30 12.06 -13.98
C LYS A 6 -21.04 12.64 -13.33
N GLU A 7 -21.11 13.88 -12.88
CA GLU A 7 -19.94 14.64 -12.38
C GLU A 7 -19.10 13.89 -11.34
N MET A 8 -19.73 13.06 -10.46
CA MET A 8 -19.06 12.30 -9.41
C MET A 8 -19.38 10.80 -9.45
N MET A 9 -20.01 10.31 -10.51
CA MET A 9 -20.47 8.93 -10.59
C MET A 9 -20.42 8.41 -12.03
N ALA A 10 -19.90 7.19 -12.20
CA ALA A 10 -20.01 6.44 -13.44
C ALA A 10 -20.80 5.15 -13.18
N GLU A 11 -21.83 4.90 -13.96
CA GLU A 11 -22.69 3.74 -13.84
C GLU A 11 -22.68 2.94 -15.13
N ILE A 12 -22.57 1.62 -15.01
CA ILE A 12 -22.78 0.67 -16.09
C ILE A 12 -23.88 -0.29 -15.65
N SER A 13 -24.98 -0.27 -16.37
CA SER A 13 -26.11 -1.17 -16.14
C SER A 13 -26.17 -2.25 -17.21
N VAL A 14 -26.29 -3.49 -16.78
CA VAL A 14 -26.42 -4.67 -17.65
C VAL A 14 -27.71 -5.39 -17.31
N SER A 15 -28.55 -5.64 -18.32
CA SER A 15 -29.75 -6.46 -18.17
C SER A 15 -29.57 -7.75 -18.96
N VAL A 16 -29.82 -8.87 -18.32
CA VAL A 16 -29.70 -10.22 -18.90
C VAL A 16 -31.02 -10.96 -18.70
N GLU A 17 -31.58 -11.50 -19.77
CA GLU A 17 -32.70 -12.44 -19.69
C GLU A 17 -32.16 -13.82 -19.34
N CYS A 18 -32.70 -14.46 -18.28
CA CYS A 18 -32.30 -15.79 -17.88
C CYS A 18 -33.51 -16.66 -17.57
N GLU A 19 -33.43 -17.92 -17.98
CA GLU A 19 -34.45 -18.93 -17.68
C GLU A 19 -34.24 -19.53 -16.29
N GLN A 20 -35.31 -20.06 -15.72
CA GLN A 20 -35.23 -20.73 -14.43
C GLN A 20 -34.24 -21.91 -14.45
N GLY A 21 -33.28 -21.89 -13.52
CA GLY A 21 -32.24 -22.95 -13.41
C GLY A 21 -30.97 -22.69 -14.25
N THR A 22 -30.92 -21.58 -15.00
CA THR A 22 -29.67 -21.18 -15.67
C THR A 22 -28.79 -20.33 -14.76
N THR A 23 -27.47 -20.42 -14.94
CA THR A 23 -26.49 -19.59 -14.24
C THR A 23 -25.96 -18.51 -15.19
N VAL A 24 -26.03 -17.28 -14.78
CA VAL A 24 -25.39 -16.15 -15.49
C VAL A 24 -24.14 -15.75 -14.73
N LYS A 25 -22.99 -15.71 -15.42
CA LYS A 25 -21.73 -15.21 -14.88
C LYS A 25 -21.47 -13.81 -15.44
N LEU A 26 -21.13 -12.87 -14.57
CA LEU A 26 -20.70 -11.52 -14.93
C LEU A 26 -19.31 -11.28 -14.35
N ASP A 27 -18.35 -11.05 -15.21
CA ASP A 27 -17.00 -10.65 -14.83
C ASP A 27 -16.83 -9.14 -15.05
N LYS A 28 -16.30 -8.44 -14.04
CA LYS A 28 -16.00 -7.01 -14.09
C LYS A 28 -14.51 -6.81 -13.88
N PHE A 29 -13.81 -6.32 -14.90
CA PHE A 29 -12.39 -5.96 -14.79
C PHE A 29 -12.25 -4.47 -14.49
N ILE A 30 -11.36 -4.13 -13.55
CA ILE A 30 -11.07 -2.77 -13.13
C ILE A 30 -9.56 -2.60 -13.09
N CYS A 31 -9.05 -1.57 -13.74
CA CYS A 31 -7.65 -1.19 -13.71
C CYS A 31 -7.51 0.22 -13.13
N TYR A 32 -6.61 0.38 -12.17
CA TYR A 32 -6.19 1.68 -11.62
C TYR A 32 -4.72 1.90 -11.94
N SER A 33 -4.40 3.10 -12.40
CA SER A 33 -3.02 3.54 -12.61
C SER A 33 -2.87 5.01 -12.27
N THR A 34 -1.69 5.41 -11.86
CA THR A 34 -1.40 6.78 -11.45
C THR A 34 -0.22 7.36 -12.23
N ALA A 35 -0.07 8.68 -12.20
CA ALA A 35 1.08 9.35 -12.81
C ALA A 35 2.40 9.08 -12.09
N LEU A 36 2.40 8.34 -10.98
CA LEU A 36 3.60 7.82 -10.32
C LEU A 36 4.11 6.54 -11.01
N ASP A 37 3.20 5.77 -11.64
CA ASP A 37 3.54 4.52 -12.31
C ASP A 37 4.20 4.79 -13.67
N MET A 38 3.71 5.81 -14.39
CA MET A 38 4.17 6.16 -15.74
C MET A 38 3.82 7.59 -16.11
N GLY A 39 4.29 8.05 -17.28
CA GLY A 39 3.97 9.39 -17.78
C GLY A 39 2.46 9.58 -17.98
N LYS A 40 1.95 10.77 -17.62
CA LYS A 40 0.52 11.09 -17.68
C LYS A 40 -0.13 10.80 -19.05
N ASN A 41 0.64 10.96 -20.12
CA ASN A 41 0.15 10.72 -21.50
C ASN A 41 0.06 9.23 -21.87
N GLU A 42 0.63 8.35 -21.06
CA GLU A 42 0.68 6.89 -21.30
C GLU A 42 -0.38 6.13 -20.49
N LEU A 43 -0.97 6.77 -19.47
CA LEU A 43 -1.93 6.14 -18.55
C LEU A 43 -3.12 5.50 -19.28
N GLU A 44 -3.75 6.22 -20.19
CA GLU A 44 -4.92 5.70 -20.92
C GLU A 44 -4.57 4.49 -21.78
N THR A 45 -3.44 4.55 -22.48
CA THR A 45 -2.96 3.44 -23.32
C THR A 45 -2.64 2.22 -22.47
N PHE A 46 -1.99 2.41 -21.33
CA PHE A 46 -1.66 1.34 -20.40
C PHE A 46 -2.93 0.68 -19.83
N VAL A 47 -3.86 1.48 -19.30
CA VAL A 47 -5.11 0.96 -18.71
C VAL A 47 -5.93 0.18 -19.73
N ASN A 48 -6.05 0.69 -20.96
CA ASN A 48 -6.78 0.00 -22.03
C ASN A 48 -6.12 -1.34 -22.38
N LYS A 49 -4.79 -1.38 -22.50
CA LYS A 49 -4.05 -2.61 -22.77
C LYS A 49 -4.26 -3.67 -21.69
N GLU A 50 -4.20 -3.29 -20.41
CA GLU A 50 -4.41 -4.21 -19.29
C GLU A 50 -5.85 -4.73 -19.24
N LEU A 51 -6.83 -3.89 -19.52
CA LEU A 51 -8.23 -4.30 -19.60
C LEU A 51 -8.51 -5.24 -20.79
N GLU A 52 -7.94 -4.96 -21.97
CA GLU A 52 -8.05 -5.83 -23.17
C GLU A 52 -7.40 -7.21 -22.91
N ALA A 53 -6.26 -7.24 -22.21
CA ALA A 53 -5.61 -8.49 -21.83
C ALA A 53 -6.48 -9.29 -20.85
N ALA A 54 -7.03 -8.65 -19.83
CA ALA A 54 -7.91 -9.29 -18.86
C ALA A 54 -9.22 -9.82 -19.52
N GLU A 55 -9.80 -9.08 -20.45
CA GLU A 55 -10.99 -9.50 -21.20
C GLU A 55 -10.69 -10.72 -22.08
N THR A 56 -9.56 -10.71 -22.80
CA THR A 56 -9.16 -11.80 -23.71
C THR A 56 -8.94 -13.09 -22.97
N ASP A 57 -8.36 -13.04 -21.80
CA ASP A 57 -7.99 -14.17 -20.95
C ASP A 57 -9.14 -14.60 -20.00
N GLY A 58 -10.19 -13.78 -19.90
CA GLY A 58 -11.32 -14.04 -18.99
C GLY A 58 -10.95 -13.97 -17.52
N GLY A 59 -9.83 -13.32 -17.17
CA GLY A 59 -9.35 -13.18 -15.79
C GLY A 59 -8.60 -14.38 -15.24
N LEU A 60 -8.47 -15.48 -15.94
CA LEU A 60 -7.79 -16.72 -15.49
C LEU A 60 -6.31 -16.44 -15.14
N TYR A 61 -5.67 -15.59 -15.90
CA TYR A 61 -4.29 -15.17 -15.62
C TYR A 61 -4.19 -14.45 -14.27
N LEU A 62 -5.10 -13.52 -13.99
CA LEU A 62 -5.12 -12.76 -12.74
C LEU A 62 -5.36 -13.67 -11.53
N GLU A 63 -6.30 -14.61 -11.65
CA GLU A 63 -6.57 -15.61 -10.60
C GLU A 63 -5.34 -16.49 -10.33
N LYS A 64 -4.70 -16.97 -11.39
CA LYS A 64 -3.49 -17.80 -11.29
C LYS A 64 -2.35 -17.01 -10.64
N TYR A 65 -2.08 -15.80 -11.10
CA TYR A 65 -1.02 -14.96 -10.57
C TYR A 65 -1.24 -14.62 -9.09
N GLN A 66 -2.47 -14.23 -8.74
CA GLN A 66 -2.83 -13.96 -7.34
C GLN A 66 -2.63 -15.19 -6.46
N LYS A 67 -3.04 -16.36 -6.93
CA LYS A 67 -2.88 -17.63 -6.21
C LYS A 67 -1.40 -17.95 -5.98
N GLU A 68 -0.58 -17.91 -7.02
CA GLU A 68 0.86 -18.17 -6.95
C GLU A 68 1.57 -17.21 -5.99
N TYR A 69 1.23 -15.93 -6.03
CA TYR A 69 1.75 -14.92 -5.12
C TYR A 69 1.39 -15.23 -3.66
N MET A 70 0.11 -15.49 -3.38
CA MET A 70 -0.35 -15.79 -2.03
C MET A 70 0.20 -17.11 -1.48
N GLU A 71 0.32 -18.14 -2.32
CA GLU A 71 0.98 -19.39 -1.94
C GLU A 71 2.45 -19.18 -1.56
N SER A 72 3.14 -18.30 -2.28
CA SER A 72 4.53 -17.93 -1.97
C SER A 72 4.63 -17.19 -0.64
N PHE A 73 3.77 -16.21 -0.42
CA PHE A 73 3.69 -15.45 0.82
C PHE A 73 3.41 -16.36 2.03
N TRP A 74 2.39 -17.23 1.94
CA TRP A 74 2.02 -18.11 3.05
C TRP A 74 3.09 -19.14 3.40
N LYS A 75 3.95 -19.54 2.47
CA LYS A 75 5.08 -20.43 2.78
C LYS A 75 6.06 -19.84 3.81
N ILE A 76 6.12 -18.51 3.91
CA ILE A 76 7.03 -17.81 4.81
C ILE A 76 6.29 -17.19 5.99
N ALA A 77 5.12 -16.60 5.73
CA ALA A 77 4.39 -15.79 6.71
C ALA A 77 3.37 -16.57 7.54
N ASP A 78 3.12 -17.84 7.22
CA ASP A 78 2.11 -18.63 7.93
C ASP A 78 2.50 -18.86 9.39
N VAL A 79 1.50 -18.72 10.26
CA VAL A 79 1.60 -18.96 11.70
C VAL A 79 0.48 -19.93 12.11
N GLU A 80 0.85 -21.11 12.59
CA GLU A 80 -0.11 -22.11 13.08
C GLU A 80 -0.39 -21.90 14.59
N ILE A 81 -1.66 -21.66 14.94
CA ILE A 81 -2.14 -21.55 16.32
C ILE A 81 -3.08 -22.69 16.63
N LYS A 82 -2.65 -23.59 17.53
CA LYS A 82 -3.45 -24.75 17.96
C LYS A 82 -4.38 -24.39 19.10
N GLY A 83 -5.60 -24.89 19.05
CA GLY A 83 -6.58 -24.79 20.13
C GLY A 83 -7.45 -23.55 20.13
N ASN A 84 -7.30 -22.63 19.15
CA ASN A 84 -8.18 -21.47 19.01
C ASN A 84 -8.34 -21.05 17.55
N GLU A 85 -9.38 -21.52 16.88
CA GLU A 85 -9.66 -21.24 15.47
C GLU A 85 -9.92 -19.76 15.20
N ALA A 86 -10.56 -19.05 16.12
CA ALA A 86 -10.85 -17.62 15.96
C ALA A 86 -9.56 -16.77 15.96
N VAL A 87 -8.58 -17.13 16.80
CA VAL A 87 -7.28 -16.46 16.82
C VAL A 87 -6.48 -16.81 15.55
N GLN A 88 -6.52 -18.06 15.11
CA GLN A 88 -5.92 -18.49 13.85
C GLN A 88 -6.47 -17.69 12.66
N GLN A 89 -7.79 -17.61 12.55
CA GLN A 89 -8.43 -16.79 11.51
C GLN A 89 -8.03 -15.31 11.61
N GLY A 90 -8.01 -14.76 12.81
CA GLY A 90 -7.64 -13.37 13.06
C GLY A 90 -6.21 -13.04 12.61
N ILE A 91 -5.24 -13.93 12.86
CA ILE A 91 -3.86 -13.76 12.39
C ILE A 91 -3.78 -13.82 10.87
N HIS A 92 -4.37 -14.81 10.23
CA HIS A 92 -4.39 -14.92 8.77
C HIS A 92 -5.05 -13.70 8.11
N PHE A 93 -6.18 -13.25 8.66
CA PHE A 93 -6.86 -12.05 8.20
C PHE A 93 -5.96 -10.81 8.27
N ASN A 94 -5.28 -10.58 9.40
CA ASN A 94 -4.40 -9.43 9.58
C ASN A 94 -3.17 -9.49 8.67
N LEU A 95 -2.50 -10.64 8.55
CA LEU A 95 -1.36 -10.81 7.65
C LEU A 95 -1.75 -10.57 6.19
N TYR A 96 -2.90 -11.09 5.76
CA TYR A 96 -3.44 -10.84 4.42
C TYR A 96 -3.68 -9.34 4.17
N HIS A 97 -4.30 -8.63 5.11
CA HIS A 97 -4.56 -7.20 4.97
C HIS A 97 -3.28 -6.35 4.98
N ILE A 98 -2.28 -6.73 5.76
CA ILE A 98 -0.98 -6.06 5.77
C ILE A 98 -0.31 -6.18 4.40
N ILE A 99 -0.16 -7.39 3.88
CA ILE A 99 0.54 -7.59 2.61
C ILE A 99 -0.22 -7.00 1.42
N GLN A 100 -1.54 -7.01 1.46
CA GLN A 100 -2.39 -6.41 0.43
C GLN A 100 -2.27 -4.89 0.38
N ALA A 101 -2.14 -4.23 1.54
CA ALA A 101 -2.18 -2.77 1.66
C ALA A 101 -0.82 -2.09 1.53
N ALA A 102 0.28 -2.83 1.64
CA ALA A 102 1.64 -2.29 1.59
C ALA A 102 2.00 -1.77 0.19
N GLY A 103 2.53 -0.53 0.11
CA GLY A 103 3.07 0.03 -1.12
C GLY A 103 4.29 -0.75 -1.62
N ARG A 104 4.40 -0.94 -2.95
CA ARG A 104 5.45 -1.76 -3.59
C ARG A 104 6.27 -1.01 -4.62
N ASP A 105 5.99 0.25 -4.84
CA ASP A 105 6.63 1.09 -5.86
C ASP A 105 7.80 1.94 -5.32
N GLY A 106 7.90 2.07 -4.01
CA GLY A 106 8.87 2.96 -3.35
C GLY A 106 8.44 4.43 -3.28
N HIS A 107 7.24 4.75 -3.77
CA HIS A 107 6.66 6.09 -3.80
C HIS A 107 5.38 6.20 -3.00
N THR A 108 4.76 5.07 -2.67
CA THR A 108 3.55 4.99 -1.84
C THR A 108 3.85 4.27 -0.52
N GLY A 109 3.18 4.71 0.53
CA GLY A 109 3.23 4.08 1.85
C GLY A 109 2.10 3.07 2.05
N MET A 110 1.62 2.99 3.28
CA MET A 110 0.48 2.18 3.66
C MET A 110 -0.56 3.03 4.40
N GLY A 111 -1.78 3.09 3.89
CA GLY A 111 -2.87 3.81 4.54
C GLY A 111 -3.20 3.21 5.91
N ALA A 112 -3.51 4.06 6.90
CA ALA A 112 -3.76 3.66 8.28
C ALA A 112 -4.88 2.61 8.45
N LYS A 113 -5.82 2.56 7.52
CA LYS A 113 -6.95 1.60 7.52
C LYS A 113 -6.83 0.56 6.38
N GLY A 114 -5.66 0.41 5.77
CA GLY A 114 -5.46 -0.46 4.62
C GLY A 114 -6.22 0.02 3.38
N LEU A 115 -6.55 -0.91 2.47
CA LEU A 115 -7.23 -0.60 1.20
C LEU A 115 -8.76 -0.48 1.35
N SER A 116 -9.36 -1.19 2.28
CA SER A 116 -10.82 -1.32 2.40
C SER A 116 -11.41 -0.58 3.59
N GLY A 117 -10.59 -0.07 4.50
CA GLY A 117 -11.05 0.61 5.71
C GLY A 117 -11.28 2.10 5.48
N GLU A 118 -12.42 2.60 5.93
CA GLU A 118 -12.69 4.03 5.97
C GLU A 118 -11.97 4.72 7.13
N GLY A 119 -11.64 5.98 6.96
CA GLY A 119 -10.99 6.82 7.95
C GLY A 119 -9.55 7.18 7.59
N TYR A 120 -9.10 8.28 8.12
CA TYR A 120 -7.79 8.91 7.86
C TYR A 120 -7.53 9.26 6.38
N GLU A 121 -8.52 9.16 5.52
CA GLU A 121 -8.51 9.51 4.08
C GLU A 121 -7.26 8.99 3.33
N GLY A 122 -6.84 7.76 3.63
CA GLY A 122 -5.68 7.12 3.00
C GLY A 122 -4.32 7.64 3.45
N HIS A 123 -4.27 8.51 4.47
CA HIS A 123 -2.99 9.03 4.97
C HIS A 123 -2.15 7.97 5.67
N TYR A 124 -0.83 8.21 5.66
CA TYR A 124 0.19 7.38 6.27
C TYR A 124 0.66 7.99 7.58
N PHE A 125 1.06 7.11 8.51
CA PHE A 125 1.52 7.45 9.85
C PHE A 125 2.75 6.62 10.21
N TRP A 126 3.40 6.92 11.32
CA TRP A 126 4.55 6.20 11.88
C TRP A 126 4.24 4.77 12.35
N ASP A 127 2.95 4.43 12.43
CA ASP A 127 2.47 3.07 12.70
C ASP A 127 3.06 2.05 11.71
N THR A 128 3.29 2.45 10.47
CA THR A 128 3.94 1.62 9.46
C THR A 128 5.33 1.19 9.92
N GLU A 129 6.14 2.10 10.42
CA GLU A 129 7.51 1.82 10.85
C GLU A 129 7.57 0.94 12.09
N MET A 130 6.69 1.17 13.06
CA MET A 130 6.75 0.51 14.35
C MET A 130 5.99 -0.81 14.42
N TYR A 131 4.93 -0.98 13.62
CA TYR A 131 4.03 -2.13 13.76
C TYR A 131 3.91 -2.97 12.48
N VAL A 132 4.04 -2.38 11.30
CA VAL A 132 3.92 -3.08 10.02
C VAL A 132 5.28 -3.56 9.51
N LEU A 133 6.27 -2.66 9.46
CA LEU A 133 7.60 -3.02 8.97
C LEU A 133 8.25 -4.19 9.71
N PRO A 134 8.13 -4.34 11.05
CA PRO A 134 8.65 -5.54 11.70
C PRO A 134 8.10 -6.85 11.16
N VAL A 135 6.82 -6.89 10.75
CA VAL A 135 6.23 -8.08 10.11
C VAL A 135 6.82 -8.28 8.72
N LEU A 136 6.82 -7.23 7.88
CA LEU A 136 7.26 -7.32 6.48
C LEU A 136 8.77 -7.57 6.36
N ILE A 137 9.59 -7.04 7.25
CA ILE A 137 11.04 -7.28 7.25
C ILE A 137 11.36 -8.76 7.37
N TYR A 138 10.59 -9.50 8.15
CA TYR A 138 10.80 -10.95 8.33
C TYR A 138 10.09 -11.81 7.30
N THR A 139 9.04 -11.31 6.63
CA THR A 139 8.23 -12.10 5.71
C THR A 139 8.40 -11.70 4.24
N GLU A 140 8.53 -10.40 3.97
CA GLU A 140 8.62 -9.80 2.63
C GLU A 140 9.60 -8.62 2.62
N PRO A 141 10.91 -8.85 2.80
CA PRO A 141 11.92 -7.80 2.95
C PRO A 141 11.98 -6.83 1.76
N GLU A 142 11.68 -7.29 0.55
CA GLU A 142 11.63 -6.42 -0.64
C GLU A 142 10.46 -5.42 -0.56
N VAL A 143 9.32 -5.81 -0.01
CA VAL A 143 8.19 -4.90 0.23
C VAL A 143 8.54 -3.91 1.34
N ALA A 144 9.17 -4.39 2.42
CA ALA A 144 9.67 -3.53 3.49
C ALA A 144 10.65 -2.47 2.98
N LYS A 145 11.57 -2.85 2.08
CA LYS A 145 12.51 -1.95 1.40
C LYS A 145 11.79 -0.84 0.65
N LYS A 146 10.71 -1.16 -0.06
CA LYS A 146 9.92 -0.16 -0.80
C LYS A 146 9.23 0.85 0.13
N LEU A 147 8.74 0.42 1.28
CA LEU A 147 8.19 1.34 2.27
C LEU A 147 9.27 2.26 2.88
N LEU A 148 10.48 1.77 3.06
CA LEU A 148 11.63 2.60 3.46
C LEU A 148 12.07 3.56 2.34
N ASP A 149 12.03 3.13 1.08
CA ASP A 149 12.29 4.00 -0.09
C ASP A 149 11.30 5.17 -0.14
N TYR A 150 10.03 4.94 0.17
CA TYR A 150 9.05 6.02 0.30
C TYR A 150 9.49 7.07 1.34
N ARG A 151 9.95 6.64 2.53
CA ARG A 151 10.45 7.58 3.56
C ARG A 151 11.67 8.35 3.08
N TYR A 152 12.60 7.68 2.43
CA TYR A 152 13.76 8.35 1.86
C TYR A 152 13.36 9.35 0.77
N GLY A 153 12.43 8.99 -0.11
CA GLY A 153 11.91 9.86 -1.17
C GLY A 153 11.21 11.12 -0.64
N THR A 154 10.77 11.13 0.63
CA THR A 154 10.13 12.29 1.27
C THR A 154 11.08 13.07 2.22
N LEU A 155 12.37 12.81 2.17
CA LEU A 155 13.37 13.45 3.05
C LEU A 155 13.46 14.96 2.84
N ASP A 156 13.33 15.45 1.61
CA ASP A 156 13.41 16.89 1.34
C ASP A 156 12.22 17.65 1.93
N GLN A 157 11.02 17.07 1.91
CA GLN A 157 9.84 17.63 2.59
C GLN A 157 10.05 17.64 4.12
N ALA A 158 10.65 16.61 4.68
CA ALA A 158 10.97 16.57 6.10
C ALA A 158 12.04 17.60 6.50
N ARG A 159 13.03 17.86 5.64
CA ARG A 159 14.01 18.94 5.82
C ARG A 159 13.36 20.31 5.79
N GLU A 160 12.45 20.53 4.84
CA GLU A 160 11.71 21.78 4.75
C GLU A 160 10.80 21.98 5.97
N ARG A 161 10.14 20.93 6.44
CA ARG A 161 9.33 20.98 7.66
C ARG A 161 10.16 21.39 8.88
N ALA A 162 11.37 20.86 9.02
CA ALA A 162 12.28 21.25 10.10
C ALA A 162 12.58 22.76 10.05
N ARG A 163 12.84 23.34 8.86
CA ARG A 163 13.09 24.78 8.69
C ARG A 163 11.86 25.61 9.06
N ILE A 164 10.67 25.20 8.63
CA ILE A 164 9.40 25.88 8.95
C ILE A 164 9.20 25.96 10.46
N LEU A 165 9.61 24.95 11.21
CA LEU A 165 9.53 24.91 12.68
C LEU A 165 10.73 25.57 13.39
N GLY A 166 11.60 26.26 12.65
CA GLY A 166 12.70 27.04 13.22
C GLY A 166 13.98 26.24 13.50
N HIS A 167 14.09 24.99 13.02
CA HIS A 167 15.32 24.21 13.13
C HIS A 167 16.33 24.61 12.05
N MET A 168 17.56 24.84 12.44
CA MET A 168 18.61 25.22 11.49
C MET A 168 19.15 24.06 10.66
N LYS A 169 19.01 22.83 11.14
CA LYS A 169 19.53 21.59 10.53
C LYS A 169 18.60 20.42 10.82
N GLY A 170 18.79 19.33 10.06
CA GLY A 170 18.06 18.10 10.23
C GLY A 170 16.79 18.00 9.40
N ALA A 171 15.98 17.03 9.74
CA ALA A 171 14.70 16.75 9.12
C ALA A 171 13.65 16.50 10.22
N LEU A 172 12.39 16.74 9.94
CA LEU A 172 11.28 16.40 10.80
C LEU A 172 10.20 15.75 9.94
N TYR A 173 10.09 14.44 10.02
CA TYR A 173 9.08 13.70 9.29
C TYR A 173 7.68 14.00 9.82
N PRO A 174 6.68 14.09 8.93
CA PRO A 174 5.32 14.44 9.31
C PRO A 174 4.65 13.31 10.11
N TRP A 175 3.73 13.70 10.98
CA TRP A 175 2.87 12.75 11.68
C TRP A 175 1.83 12.14 10.74
N ARG A 176 1.20 12.96 9.89
CA ARG A 176 0.18 12.54 8.93
C ARG A 176 0.54 13.03 7.54
N THR A 177 0.62 12.15 6.56
CA THR A 177 1.07 12.53 5.22
C THR A 177 0.62 11.54 4.15
N ILE A 178 0.71 11.97 2.89
CA ILE A 178 0.71 11.12 1.68
C ILE A 178 1.99 11.38 0.87
N ASN A 179 2.34 12.64 0.67
CA ASN A 179 3.45 13.08 -0.21
C ASN A 179 4.68 13.59 0.55
N GLY A 180 4.75 13.35 1.86
CA GLY A 180 5.84 13.84 2.70
C GLY A 180 5.57 15.19 3.37
N ALA A 181 4.55 15.95 2.92
CA ALA A 181 4.12 17.16 3.61
C ALA A 181 3.25 16.82 4.82
N GLU A 182 3.34 17.63 5.90
CA GLU A 182 2.48 17.49 7.07
C GLU A 182 1.04 17.86 6.75
N ALA A 183 0.12 16.92 6.91
CA ALA A 183 -1.31 17.09 6.65
C ALA A 183 -2.17 17.05 7.93
N SER A 184 -1.55 17.12 9.11
CA SER A 184 -2.28 17.14 10.38
C SER A 184 -3.00 18.47 10.57
N THR A 185 -4.22 18.38 11.10
CA THR A 185 -4.99 19.55 11.56
C THR A 185 -4.76 19.86 13.04
N TYR A 186 -4.05 19.01 13.76
CA TYR A 186 -3.75 19.17 15.19
C TYR A 186 -2.42 19.90 15.40
N TYR A 187 -2.46 21.21 15.48
CA TYR A 187 -1.29 22.04 15.78
C TYR A 187 -1.32 22.49 17.25
N PRO A 188 -0.18 22.54 17.96
CA PRO A 188 1.18 22.15 17.54
C PRO A 188 1.51 20.68 17.78
N LEU A 189 0.72 19.95 18.61
CA LEU A 189 1.08 18.60 19.09
C LEU A 189 1.18 17.57 17.95
N GLY A 190 0.25 17.60 17.00
CA GLY A 190 0.26 16.67 15.87
C GLY A 190 1.37 16.95 14.85
N THR A 191 1.91 18.17 14.83
CA THR A 191 2.83 18.60 13.76
C THR A 191 4.30 18.70 14.17
N ALA A 192 4.64 18.34 15.40
CA ALA A 192 6.00 18.41 15.95
C ALA A 192 6.34 17.16 16.79
N GLN A 193 6.11 15.99 16.23
CA GLN A 193 6.40 14.71 16.88
C GLN A 193 7.77 14.20 16.46
N TYR A 194 8.79 14.47 17.30
CA TYR A 194 10.19 14.18 16.99
C TYR A 194 10.54 12.70 17.01
N HIS A 195 9.78 11.85 17.72
CA HIS A 195 10.01 10.42 17.83
C HIS A 195 9.91 9.73 16.46
N ILE A 196 9.12 10.27 15.50
CA ILE A 196 8.93 9.68 14.17
C ILE A 196 10.25 9.50 13.43
N ASN A 197 11.18 10.44 13.58
CA ASN A 197 12.53 10.30 13.03
C ASN A 197 13.26 9.08 13.62
N ALA A 198 13.10 8.83 14.92
CA ALA A 198 13.69 7.67 15.58
C ALA A 198 12.99 6.38 15.15
N ASP A 199 11.68 6.39 14.96
CA ASP A 199 10.90 5.24 14.51
C ASP A 199 11.33 4.79 13.10
N ILE A 200 11.54 5.75 12.19
CA ILE A 200 12.05 5.48 10.84
C ILE A 200 13.49 4.92 10.91
N ALA A 201 14.35 5.52 11.72
CA ALA A 201 15.72 5.05 11.88
C ALA A 201 15.79 3.64 12.52
N TYR A 202 14.89 3.36 13.45
CA TYR A 202 14.74 2.02 14.05
C TYR A 202 14.32 0.98 13.00
N ALA A 203 13.30 1.28 12.20
CA ALA A 203 12.83 0.39 11.15
C ALA A 203 13.93 0.12 10.10
N LEU A 204 14.68 1.15 9.69
CA LEU A 204 15.85 0.99 8.81
C LEU A 204 16.92 0.10 9.45
N SER A 205 17.24 0.32 10.72
CA SER A 205 18.21 -0.49 11.46
C SER A 205 17.78 -1.96 11.53
N LEU A 206 16.52 -2.22 11.81
CA LEU A 206 15.97 -3.57 11.83
C LEU A 206 16.03 -4.24 10.45
N TYR A 207 15.67 -3.51 9.40
CA TYR A 207 15.80 -4.01 8.02
C TYR A 207 17.23 -4.43 7.70
N LEU A 208 18.22 -3.58 8.00
CA LEU A 208 19.63 -3.88 7.75
C LEU A 208 20.14 -5.08 8.56
N GLN A 209 19.70 -5.21 9.82
CA GLN A 209 20.08 -6.34 10.67
C GLN A 209 19.54 -7.67 10.15
N VAL A 210 18.34 -7.68 9.62
CA VAL A 210 17.66 -8.90 9.14
C VAL A 210 18.09 -9.24 7.70
N SER A 211 18.10 -8.25 6.80
CA SER A 211 18.42 -8.46 5.39
C SER A 211 19.92 -8.58 5.09
N GLY A 212 20.76 -7.92 5.89
CA GLY A 212 22.18 -7.75 5.59
C GLY A 212 22.48 -6.84 4.39
N ASP A 213 21.50 -6.06 3.90
CA ASP A 213 21.62 -5.20 2.71
C ASP A 213 22.41 -3.92 3.01
N VAL A 214 23.72 -4.08 3.18
CA VAL A 214 24.63 -2.95 3.48
C VAL A 214 24.74 -1.99 2.30
N GLU A 215 24.55 -2.47 1.07
CA GLU A 215 24.60 -1.61 -0.12
C GLU A 215 23.46 -0.59 -0.11
N TYR A 216 22.27 -0.99 0.33
CA TYR A 216 21.14 -0.07 0.51
C TYR A 216 21.50 1.16 1.36
N LEU A 217 22.26 0.95 2.44
CA LEU A 217 22.70 2.05 3.31
C LEU A 217 23.68 3.02 2.64
N LYS A 218 24.47 2.53 1.66
CA LYS A 218 25.43 3.37 0.95
C LYS A 218 24.78 4.22 -0.14
N GLU A 219 23.65 3.75 -0.66
CA GLU A 219 22.90 4.44 -1.72
C GLU A 219 21.98 5.53 -1.18
N LYS A 220 21.61 5.48 0.10
CA LYS A 220 20.64 6.36 0.77
C LYS A 220 21.30 7.22 1.83
#